data_95aecdfb82978b1924ce898da1b68ac8
#
_entry.id   95aecdfb82978b1924ce898da1b68ac8
#
_cell.length_a   1.000
_cell.length_b   1.000
_cell.length_c   1.000
_cell.angle_alpha   90.00
_cell.angle_beta   90.00
_cell.angle_gamma   90.00
#
_symmetry.space_group_name_H-M   'P 1'
#
loop_
_entity.id
_entity.type
_entity.pdbx_description
1 polymer ?
#
loop_
_entity_poly.entity_id
_entity_poly.type
_entity_poly.pdbx_seq_one_letter_code
_entity_poly.pdbx_strand_id
1 'polypeptide(L)'
;VVAGVGTNVTAHTIELARSAERVGVHGLLVVTPYYSKPPQPALEAHFTAVADATGLPVLIYDIPGRTGAAVATETLVRLAAHPRIVGVKDAKDAPGATSHVLAQTDLVFYCGTDMLNLPWLSLGAVGFVSVVGHVVGDRLHEMIDAFGGGDVAWARQLHYELIPVYDGLFRNQGAVMTKAALDLLGLPGGAVRLPLLAATDAERHQLALDLTAGGVKL
;
A
#
# COMPACT_ATOMS: atom_id res chain seq x y z
N VAL A 1 5.27 13.69 2.23
CA VAL A 1 6.00 12.41 2.06
C VAL A 1 5.70 11.51 3.25
N VAL A 2 5.39 10.23 3.01
CA VAL A 2 5.28 9.18 4.03
C VAL A 2 6.41 8.19 3.79
N ALA A 3 7.25 7.96 4.81
CA ALA A 3 8.41 7.09 4.70
C ALA A 3 8.11 5.67 5.18
N GLY A 4 8.46 4.66 4.39
CA GLY A 4 8.46 3.27 4.82
C GLY A 4 9.66 3.00 5.73
N VAL A 5 9.41 2.73 7.02
CA VAL A 5 10.47 2.54 8.03
C VAL A 5 10.38 1.18 8.74
N GLY A 6 9.32 0.40 8.48
CA GLY A 6 9.10 -0.87 9.17
C GLY A 6 10.13 -1.94 8.82
N THR A 7 10.61 -2.63 9.85
CA THR A 7 11.45 -3.84 9.75
C THR A 7 10.92 -4.92 10.70
N ASN A 8 11.55 -6.07 10.71
CA ASN A 8 11.22 -7.15 11.65
C ASN A 8 11.90 -7.02 13.03
N VAL A 9 12.64 -5.91 13.27
CA VAL A 9 13.30 -5.60 14.55
C VAL A 9 12.84 -4.23 15.02
N THR A 10 12.16 -4.16 16.17
CA THR A 10 11.59 -2.92 16.73
C THR A 10 12.64 -1.82 16.90
N ALA A 11 13.81 -2.13 17.45
CA ALA A 11 14.88 -1.15 17.66
C ALA A 11 15.33 -0.52 16.34
N HIS A 12 15.54 -1.32 15.30
CA HIS A 12 15.94 -0.82 13.99
C HIS A 12 14.81 -0.01 13.31
N THR A 13 13.55 -0.42 13.46
CA THR A 13 12.40 0.37 13.00
C THR A 13 12.38 1.75 13.67
N ILE A 14 12.64 1.83 14.96
CA ILE A 14 12.75 3.11 15.71
C ILE A 14 13.91 3.97 15.18
N GLU A 15 15.07 3.40 14.91
CA GLU A 15 16.20 4.12 14.31
C GLU A 15 15.84 4.75 12.96
N LEU A 16 15.19 3.97 12.08
CA LEU A 16 14.71 4.44 10.79
C LEU A 16 13.62 5.51 10.92
N ALA A 17 12.68 5.34 11.86
CA ALA A 17 11.63 6.31 12.14
C ALA A 17 12.20 7.66 12.56
N ARG A 18 13.15 7.67 13.51
CA ARG A 18 13.86 8.88 13.94
C ARG A 18 14.70 9.51 12.81
N SER A 19 15.28 8.68 11.96
CA SER A 19 16.02 9.16 10.79
C SER A 19 15.10 9.83 9.78
N ALA A 20 13.93 9.25 9.53
CA ALA A 20 12.89 9.82 8.67
C ALA A 20 12.36 11.16 9.22
N GLU A 21 12.12 11.24 10.54
CA GLU A 21 11.72 12.49 11.20
C GLU A 21 12.76 13.60 11.02
N ARG A 22 14.07 13.30 11.21
CA ARG A 22 15.15 14.27 11.04
C ARG A 22 15.26 14.84 9.63
N VAL A 23 14.89 14.08 8.60
CA VAL A 23 14.89 14.56 7.20
C VAL A 23 13.58 15.21 6.78
N GLY A 24 12.63 15.37 7.72
CA GLY A 24 11.41 16.17 7.53
C GLY A 24 10.31 15.48 6.74
N VAL A 25 10.14 14.16 6.86
CA VAL A 25 8.96 13.49 6.28
C VAL A 25 7.70 13.85 7.08
N HIS A 26 6.53 13.65 6.46
CA HIS A 26 5.24 14.06 7.03
C HIS A 26 4.54 12.92 7.81
N GLY A 27 5.00 11.68 7.68
CA GLY A 27 4.44 10.52 8.35
C GLY A 27 5.25 9.25 8.08
N LEU A 28 4.91 8.21 8.80
CA LEU A 28 5.60 6.92 8.77
C LEU A 28 4.65 5.83 8.26
N LEU A 29 5.15 4.93 7.43
CA LEU A 29 4.50 3.68 7.05
C LEU A 29 5.28 2.53 7.70
N VAL A 30 4.64 1.82 8.62
CA VAL A 30 5.27 0.77 9.43
C VAL A 30 4.66 -0.57 9.07
N VAL A 31 5.39 -1.38 8.32
CA VAL A 31 4.94 -2.73 7.96
C VAL A 31 4.98 -3.64 9.19
N THR A 32 4.00 -4.55 9.29
CA THR A 32 4.01 -5.64 10.26
C THR A 32 5.35 -6.38 10.21
N PRO A 33 6.01 -6.66 11.37
CA PRO A 33 7.26 -7.40 11.41
C PRO A 33 7.16 -8.72 10.63
N TYR A 34 7.98 -8.86 9.60
CA TYR A 34 7.98 -10.00 8.70
C TYR A 34 8.87 -11.14 9.23
N TYR A 35 8.67 -12.36 8.74
CA TYR A 35 9.43 -13.56 9.03
C TYR A 35 9.17 -14.15 10.43
N SER A 36 9.34 -13.36 11.50
CA SER A 36 9.25 -13.81 12.90
C SER A 36 7.82 -14.12 13.37
N LYS A 37 6.79 -13.68 12.63
CA LYS A 37 5.36 -13.90 12.92
C LYS A 37 4.98 -13.64 14.39
N PRO A 38 5.21 -12.43 14.90
CA PRO A 38 4.97 -12.12 16.31
C PRO A 38 3.47 -12.26 16.65
N PRO A 39 3.12 -12.68 17.89
CA PRO A 39 1.75 -12.74 18.36
C PRO A 39 1.17 -11.33 18.55
N GLN A 40 -0.15 -11.20 18.62
CA GLN A 40 -0.85 -9.92 18.66
C GLN A 40 -0.36 -8.96 19.76
N PRO A 41 -0.11 -9.38 21.02
CA PRO A 41 0.45 -8.47 22.02
C PRO A 41 1.84 -7.93 21.65
N ALA A 42 2.66 -8.70 20.94
CA ALA A 42 3.97 -8.24 20.50
C ALA A 42 3.85 -7.27 19.31
N LEU A 43 2.86 -7.45 18.41
CA LEU A 43 2.53 -6.48 17.35
C LEU A 43 2.08 -5.15 17.96
N GLU A 44 1.20 -5.20 18.96
CA GLU A 44 0.73 -4.02 19.68
C GLU A 44 1.90 -3.26 20.32
N ALA A 45 2.77 -3.96 21.06
CA ALA A 45 3.97 -3.38 21.67
C ALA A 45 4.93 -2.78 20.63
N HIS A 46 5.12 -3.46 19.47
CA HIS A 46 5.96 -2.97 18.38
C HIS A 46 5.45 -1.64 17.82
N PHE A 47 4.17 -1.57 17.40
CA PHE A 47 3.61 -0.36 16.80
C PHE A 47 3.55 0.80 17.80
N THR A 48 3.19 0.53 19.06
CA THR A 48 3.20 1.53 20.12
C THR A 48 4.60 2.10 20.34
N ALA A 49 5.62 1.24 20.48
CA ALA A 49 7.01 1.69 20.68
C ALA A 49 7.53 2.53 19.51
N VAL A 50 7.17 2.20 18.27
CA VAL A 50 7.55 2.99 17.09
C VAL A 50 6.82 4.34 17.09
N ALA A 51 5.53 4.36 17.38
CA ALA A 51 4.74 5.58 17.46
C ALA A 51 5.21 6.50 18.59
N ASP A 52 5.66 5.95 19.73
CA ASP A 52 6.22 6.70 20.86
C ASP A 52 7.61 7.30 20.55
N ALA A 53 8.33 6.74 19.60
CA ALA A 53 9.71 7.13 19.31
C ALA A 53 9.86 8.44 18.54
N THR A 54 8.78 8.96 17.91
CA THR A 54 8.75 10.18 17.07
C THR A 54 7.48 10.99 17.32
N GLY A 55 7.45 12.23 16.84
CA GLY A 55 6.26 13.08 16.80
C GLY A 55 5.36 12.85 15.57
N LEU A 56 5.74 11.97 14.65
CA LEU A 56 5.08 11.81 13.37
C LEU A 56 3.85 10.88 13.42
N PRO A 57 2.83 11.12 12.59
CA PRO A 57 1.72 10.18 12.41
C PRO A 57 2.19 8.87 11.78
N VAL A 58 1.61 7.77 12.21
CA VAL A 58 1.94 6.39 11.80
C VAL A 58 0.77 5.77 11.06
N LEU A 59 1.05 5.23 9.87
CA LEU A 59 0.19 4.28 9.17
C LEU A 59 0.74 2.87 9.39
N ILE A 60 -0.07 1.99 9.92
CA ILE A 60 0.23 0.55 10.00
C ILE A 60 0.11 -0.04 8.59
N TYR A 61 1.06 -0.88 8.19
CA TYR A 61 0.95 -1.62 6.94
C TYR A 61 0.74 -3.10 7.21
N ASP A 62 -0.50 -3.57 6.98
CA ASP A 62 -0.90 -4.95 7.17
C ASP A 62 -0.93 -5.70 5.83
N ILE A 63 0.06 -6.58 5.63
CA ILE A 63 0.23 -7.39 4.41
C ILE A 63 0.66 -8.81 4.76
N PRO A 64 -0.24 -9.65 5.29
CA PRO A 64 0.09 -11.00 5.79
C PRO A 64 0.65 -11.93 4.70
N GLY A 65 0.29 -11.73 3.43
CA GLY A 65 0.87 -12.47 2.31
C GLY A 65 2.39 -12.31 2.16
N ARG A 66 2.97 -11.22 2.69
CA ARG A 66 4.43 -10.98 2.69
C ARG A 66 5.06 -11.12 4.06
N THR A 67 4.35 -10.75 5.12
CA THR A 67 4.89 -10.74 6.49
C THR A 67 4.68 -12.06 7.21
N GLY A 68 3.68 -12.84 6.81
CA GLY A 68 3.30 -14.09 7.46
C GLY A 68 2.47 -13.90 8.73
N ALA A 69 2.15 -12.65 9.12
CA ALA A 69 1.29 -12.35 10.26
C ALA A 69 0.35 -11.18 9.91
N ALA A 70 -0.95 -11.35 10.17
CA ALA A 70 -1.94 -10.30 10.06
C ALA A 70 -2.12 -9.59 11.42
N VAL A 71 -2.49 -8.31 11.38
CA VAL A 71 -2.97 -7.60 12.57
C VAL A 71 -4.45 -7.91 12.78
N ALA A 72 -4.81 -8.44 13.94
CA ALA A 72 -6.19 -8.75 14.27
C ALA A 72 -7.03 -7.48 14.45
N THR A 73 -8.35 -7.60 14.22
CA THR A 73 -9.31 -6.49 14.41
C THR A 73 -9.18 -5.85 15.78
N GLU A 74 -9.19 -6.66 16.84
CA GLU A 74 -9.10 -6.20 18.23
C GLU A 74 -7.78 -5.49 18.53
N THR A 75 -6.69 -5.91 17.88
CA THR A 75 -5.38 -5.25 18.00
C THR A 75 -5.39 -3.88 17.32
N LEU A 76 -5.97 -3.75 16.11
CA LEU A 76 -6.14 -2.46 15.45
C LEU A 76 -7.03 -1.51 16.27
N VAL A 77 -8.13 -2.03 16.84
CA VAL A 77 -9.02 -1.23 17.71
C VAL A 77 -8.26 -0.71 18.94
N ARG A 78 -7.41 -1.52 19.60
CA ARG A 78 -6.59 -1.04 20.72
C ARG A 78 -5.52 -0.04 20.28
N LEU A 79 -4.87 -0.28 19.15
CA LEU A 79 -3.87 0.62 18.58
C LEU A 79 -4.45 1.98 18.18
N ALA A 80 -5.72 2.02 17.80
CA ALA A 80 -6.44 3.26 17.48
C ALA A 80 -6.55 4.24 18.66
N ALA A 81 -6.40 3.76 19.90
CA ALA A 81 -6.34 4.62 21.08
C ALA A 81 -5.03 5.44 21.16
N HIS A 82 -4.01 5.09 20.39
CA HIS A 82 -2.74 5.82 20.38
C HIS A 82 -2.83 7.04 19.46
N PRO A 83 -2.57 8.27 19.96
CA PRO A 83 -2.85 9.53 19.20
C PRO A 83 -2.04 9.70 17.93
N ARG A 84 -0.92 8.99 17.78
CA ARG A 84 -0.10 9.03 16.55
C ARG A 84 -0.34 7.88 15.59
N ILE A 85 -1.10 6.86 15.96
CA ILE A 85 -1.51 5.80 15.03
C ILE A 85 -2.81 6.25 14.37
N VAL A 86 -2.71 6.75 13.13
CA VAL A 86 -3.81 7.47 12.48
C VAL A 86 -4.50 6.67 11.39
N GLY A 87 -3.92 5.55 10.95
CA GLY A 87 -4.54 4.77 9.88
C GLY A 87 -3.79 3.49 9.51
N VAL A 88 -4.32 2.85 8.50
CA VAL A 88 -3.86 1.55 8.00
C VAL A 88 -3.72 1.60 6.46
N LYS A 89 -2.58 1.13 5.94
CA LYS A 89 -2.50 0.61 4.57
C LYS A 89 -2.90 -0.86 4.64
N ASP A 90 -4.07 -1.19 4.12
CA ASP A 90 -4.63 -2.54 4.15
C ASP A 90 -4.29 -3.30 2.84
N ALA A 91 -3.53 -4.37 2.98
CA ALA A 91 -3.31 -5.38 1.96
C ALA A 91 -3.50 -6.79 2.58
N LYS A 92 -4.41 -6.88 3.56
CA LYS A 92 -4.88 -8.13 4.15
C LYS A 92 -6.01 -8.74 3.33
N ASP A 93 -6.71 -7.91 2.55
CA ASP A 93 -7.80 -8.29 1.66
C ASP A 93 -8.98 -8.97 2.39
N ALA A 94 -9.28 -8.48 3.61
CA ALA A 94 -10.32 -9.01 4.47
C ALA A 94 -11.40 -7.93 4.77
N PRO A 95 -12.30 -7.62 3.80
CA PRO A 95 -13.24 -6.50 3.90
C PRO A 95 -14.13 -6.55 5.15
N GLY A 96 -14.56 -7.74 5.58
CA GLY A 96 -15.33 -7.89 6.81
C GLY A 96 -14.56 -7.47 8.06
N ALA A 97 -13.27 -7.85 8.19
CA ALA A 97 -12.44 -7.44 9.31
C ALA A 97 -12.19 -5.92 9.28
N THR A 98 -11.91 -5.35 8.11
CA THR A 98 -11.73 -3.92 7.93
C THR A 98 -12.99 -3.13 8.31
N SER A 99 -14.17 -3.61 7.92
CA SER A 99 -15.46 -2.99 8.31
C SER A 99 -15.66 -2.94 9.82
N HIS A 100 -15.25 -4.00 10.55
CA HIS A 100 -15.31 -4.00 12.00
C HIS A 100 -14.38 -2.96 12.66
N VAL A 101 -13.20 -2.70 12.10
CA VAL A 101 -12.29 -1.67 12.60
C VAL A 101 -12.86 -0.28 12.29
N LEU A 102 -13.31 -0.03 11.06
CA LEU A 102 -13.89 1.26 10.65
C LEU A 102 -15.12 1.64 11.48
N ALA A 103 -15.95 0.66 11.85
CA ALA A 103 -17.15 0.91 12.66
C ALA A 103 -16.86 1.26 14.13
N GLN A 104 -15.62 1.04 14.61
CA GLN A 104 -15.24 1.18 16.02
C GLN A 104 -14.13 2.21 16.25
N THR A 105 -13.54 2.77 15.21
CA THR A 105 -12.36 3.64 15.32
C THR A 105 -12.40 4.76 14.29
N ASP A 106 -11.59 5.79 14.54
CA ASP A 106 -11.35 6.89 13.60
C ASP A 106 -10.12 6.63 12.70
N LEU A 107 -9.59 5.40 12.66
CA LEU A 107 -8.49 5.07 11.77
C LEU A 107 -8.89 5.24 10.31
N VAL A 108 -8.10 5.99 9.55
CA VAL A 108 -8.28 6.06 8.10
C VAL A 108 -7.67 4.85 7.41
N PHE A 109 -8.34 4.34 6.39
CA PHE A 109 -7.85 3.20 5.61
C PHE A 109 -7.45 3.61 4.20
N TYR A 110 -6.30 3.10 3.78
CA TYR A 110 -5.82 3.18 2.39
C TYR A 110 -5.76 1.77 1.82
N CYS A 111 -6.32 1.56 0.63
CA CYS A 111 -6.16 0.30 -0.08
C CYS A 111 -4.69 0.10 -0.49
N GLY A 112 -4.14 -1.07 -0.18
CA GLY A 112 -2.79 -1.49 -0.54
C GLY A 112 -2.72 -2.56 -1.63
N THR A 113 -3.89 -3.02 -2.13
CA THR A 113 -4.05 -4.03 -3.19
C THR A 113 -4.80 -3.43 -4.36
N ASP A 114 -4.11 -3.04 -5.41
CA ASP A 114 -4.66 -2.22 -6.49
C ASP A 114 -5.95 -2.76 -7.12
N MET A 115 -6.09 -4.09 -7.29
CA MET A 115 -7.31 -4.72 -7.80
C MET A 115 -8.54 -4.47 -6.90
N LEU A 116 -8.32 -4.12 -5.63
CA LEU A 116 -9.38 -3.88 -4.66
C LEU A 116 -9.64 -2.38 -4.39
N ASN A 117 -9.04 -1.47 -5.17
CA ASN A 117 -9.16 -0.04 -4.96
C ASN A 117 -10.62 0.41 -4.89
N LEU A 118 -11.45 0.10 -5.87
CA LEU A 118 -12.87 0.47 -5.87
C LEU A 118 -13.68 -0.21 -4.75
N PRO A 119 -13.59 -1.54 -4.51
CA PRO A 119 -14.21 -2.18 -3.35
C PRO A 119 -13.86 -1.50 -2.03
N TRP A 120 -12.60 -1.08 -1.82
CA TRP A 120 -12.19 -0.42 -0.57
C TRP A 120 -12.79 0.97 -0.42
N LEU A 121 -12.96 1.75 -1.50
CA LEU A 121 -13.72 3.02 -1.44
C LEU A 121 -15.14 2.80 -0.93
N SER A 122 -15.80 1.71 -1.35
CA SER A 122 -17.16 1.39 -0.89
C SER A 122 -17.26 1.03 0.59
N LEU A 123 -16.14 0.64 1.22
CA LEU A 123 -16.05 0.38 2.67
C LEU A 123 -15.69 1.65 3.46
N GLY A 124 -15.29 2.73 2.80
CA GLY A 124 -14.87 3.97 3.45
C GLY A 124 -13.35 4.22 3.46
N ALA A 125 -12.57 3.49 2.65
CA ALA A 125 -11.17 3.86 2.44
C ALA A 125 -11.08 5.26 1.81
N VAL A 126 -10.11 6.04 2.27
CA VAL A 126 -9.93 7.44 1.85
C VAL A 126 -9.02 7.60 0.64
N GLY A 127 -8.42 6.51 0.16
CA GLY A 127 -7.51 6.51 -0.98
C GLY A 127 -6.69 5.23 -1.07
N PHE A 128 -5.60 5.30 -1.82
CA PHE A 128 -4.77 4.16 -2.15
C PHE A 128 -3.28 4.41 -1.86
N VAL A 129 -2.57 3.39 -1.41
CA VAL A 129 -1.11 3.34 -1.43
C VAL A 129 -0.72 2.32 -2.48
N SER A 130 -0.78 2.76 -3.71
CA SER A 130 -0.82 1.98 -4.94
C SER A 130 0.55 1.71 -5.52
N VAL A 131 0.72 0.56 -6.18
CA VAL A 131 1.85 0.25 -7.06
C VAL A 131 1.60 0.78 -8.46
N VAL A 132 0.39 0.57 -9.01
CA VAL A 132 0.06 1.00 -10.37
C VAL A 132 -0.05 2.53 -10.49
N GLY A 133 -0.15 3.23 -9.37
CA GLY A 133 -0.13 4.70 -9.33
C GLY A 133 1.14 5.33 -9.91
N HIS A 134 2.24 4.59 -10.05
CA HIS A 134 3.43 5.03 -10.77
C HIS A 134 3.20 5.19 -12.27
N VAL A 135 2.17 4.56 -12.83
CA VAL A 135 1.88 4.51 -14.27
C VAL A 135 0.56 5.20 -14.60
N VAL A 136 -0.46 5.02 -13.74
CA VAL A 136 -1.84 5.49 -13.99
C VAL A 136 -2.39 6.30 -12.80
N GLY A 137 -1.53 7.04 -12.11
CA GLY A 137 -1.88 7.82 -10.91
C GLY A 137 -3.05 8.77 -11.13
N ASP A 138 -3.08 9.50 -12.25
CA ASP A 138 -4.15 10.44 -12.58
C ASP A 138 -5.51 9.74 -12.70
N ARG A 139 -5.54 8.53 -13.27
CA ARG A 139 -6.77 7.74 -13.38
C ARG A 139 -7.24 7.18 -12.05
N LEU A 140 -6.31 6.88 -11.14
CA LEU A 140 -6.68 6.51 -9.77
C LEU A 140 -7.24 7.70 -8.99
N HIS A 141 -6.71 8.91 -9.17
CA HIS A 141 -7.29 10.13 -8.62
C HIS A 141 -8.70 10.36 -9.17
N GLU A 142 -8.87 10.26 -10.49
CA GLU A 142 -10.19 10.38 -11.12
C GLU A 142 -11.20 9.36 -10.56
N MET A 143 -10.77 8.13 -10.27
CA MET A 143 -11.61 7.10 -9.64
C MET A 143 -12.05 7.51 -8.23
N ILE A 144 -11.14 8.07 -7.41
CA ILE A 144 -11.45 8.56 -6.06
C ILE A 144 -12.46 9.71 -6.14
N ASP A 145 -12.21 10.68 -7.03
CA ASP A 145 -13.05 11.87 -7.19
C ASP A 145 -14.46 11.49 -7.71
N ALA A 146 -14.54 10.60 -8.71
CA ALA A 146 -15.81 10.11 -9.22
C ALA A 146 -16.62 9.39 -8.14
N PHE A 147 -15.97 8.49 -7.38
CA PHE A 147 -16.63 7.77 -6.31
C PHE A 147 -17.10 8.72 -5.20
N GLY A 148 -16.24 9.63 -4.75
CA GLY A 148 -16.54 10.63 -3.72
C GLY A 148 -17.61 11.63 -4.16
N GLY A 149 -17.68 11.97 -5.44
CA GLY A 149 -18.71 12.80 -6.07
C GLY A 149 -20.05 12.10 -6.33
N GLY A 150 -20.14 10.78 -6.05
CA GLY A 150 -21.35 9.98 -6.24
C GLY A 150 -21.49 9.37 -7.64
N ASP A 151 -20.55 9.61 -8.57
CA ASP A 151 -20.54 8.95 -9.88
C ASP A 151 -19.86 7.57 -9.79
N VAL A 152 -20.53 6.67 -9.07
CA VAL A 152 -20.09 5.28 -8.89
C VAL A 152 -20.02 4.52 -10.23
N ALA A 153 -20.84 4.91 -11.21
CA ALA A 153 -20.84 4.28 -12.53
C ALA A 153 -19.52 4.56 -13.25
N TRP A 154 -19.05 5.81 -13.22
CA TRP A 154 -17.78 6.19 -13.81
C TRP A 154 -16.58 5.61 -13.06
N ALA A 155 -16.59 5.66 -11.72
CA ALA A 155 -15.55 5.00 -10.91
C ALA A 155 -15.40 3.51 -11.25
N ARG A 156 -16.53 2.80 -11.44
CA ARG A 156 -16.54 1.39 -11.85
C ARG A 156 -16.02 1.19 -13.27
N GLN A 157 -16.32 2.08 -14.20
CA GLN A 157 -15.81 2.03 -15.57
C GLN A 157 -14.28 2.18 -15.56
N LEU A 158 -13.75 3.16 -14.84
CA LEU A 158 -12.31 3.36 -14.66
C LEU A 158 -11.64 2.12 -14.06
N HIS A 159 -12.25 1.50 -13.06
CA HIS A 159 -11.74 0.27 -12.47
C HIS A 159 -11.63 -0.85 -13.50
N TYR A 160 -12.65 -1.05 -14.34
CA TYR A 160 -12.64 -2.10 -15.36
C TYR A 160 -11.61 -1.83 -16.46
N GLU A 161 -11.45 -0.59 -16.88
CA GLU A 161 -10.46 -0.21 -17.86
C GLU A 161 -9.02 -0.39 -17.36
N LEU A 162 -8.80 -0.29 -16.05
CA LEU A 162 -7.48 -0.45 -15.42
C LEU A 162 -7.11 -1.91 -15.09
N ILE A 163 -8.04 -2.88 -15.23
CA ILE A 163 -7.75 -4.30 -14.95
C ILE A 163 -6.51 -4.80 -15.68
N PRO A 164 -6.30 -4.53 -17.00
CA PRO A 164 -5.08 -4.98 -17.67
C PRO A 164 -3.80 -4.41 -17.07
N VAL A 165 -3.83 -3.17 -16.56
CA VAL A 165 -2.68 -2.54 -15.89
C VAL A 165 -2.40 -3.22 -14.55
N TYR A 166 -3.46 -3.55 -13.78
CA TYR A 166 -3.32 -4.29 -12.52
C TYR A 166 -2.68 -5.66 -12.77
N ASP A 167 -3.22 -6.42 -13.72
CA ASP A 167 -2.71 -7.75 -14.07
C ASP A 167 -1.26 -7.68 -14.57
N GLY A 168 -0.95 -6.72 -15.45
CA GLY A 168 0.38 -6.54 -16.01
C GLY A 168 1.44 -6.23 -14.96
N LEU A 169 1.17 -5.28 -14.05
CA LEU A 169 2.13 -4.87 -13.03
C LEU A 169 2.28 -5.87 -11.88
N PHE A 170 1.34 -6.79 -11.70
CA PHE A 170 1.41 -7.86 -10.70
C PHE A 170 1.67 -9.25 -11.27
N ARG A 171 1.93 -9.38 -12.59
CA ARG A 171 2.30 -10.65 -13.24
C ARG A 171 3.57 -11.26 -12.66
N ASN A 172 4.50 -10.44 -12.22
CA ASN A 172 5.69 -10.80 -11.47
C ASN A 172 5.76 -9.87 -10.23
N GLN A 173 6.90 -9.82 -9.56
CA GLN A 173 7.10 -8.96 -8.40
C GLN A 173 6.93 -7.48 -8.78
N GLY A 174 6.08 -6.75 -8.02
CA GLY A 174 5.63 -5.40 -8.39
C GLY A 174 6.76 -4.39 -8.66
N ALA A 175 7.88 -4.44 -7.89
CA ALA A 175 9.01 -3.54 -8.14
C ALA A 175 9.70 -3.84 -9.48
N VAL A 176 9.76 -5.11 -9.91
CA VAL A 176 10.33 -5.52 -11.20
C VAL A 176 9.49 -4.98 -12.34
N MET A 177 8.17 -5.25 -12.27
CA MET A 177 7.25 -4.85 -13.35
C MET A 177 7.04 -3.34 -13.41
N THR A 178 6.99 -2.65 -12.26
CA THR A 178 6.89 -1.18 -12.24
C THR A 178 8.12 -0.52 -12.88
N LYS A 179 9.33 -0.99 -12.57
CA LYS A 179 10.55 -0.47 -13.21
C LYS A 179 10.56 -0.72 -14.73
N ALA A 180 10.13 -1.91 -15.14
CA ALA A 180 9.99 -2.22 -16.57
C ALA A 180 8.93 -1.32 -17.25
N ALA A 181 7.81 -1.03 -16.57
CA ALA A 181 6.79 -0.11 -17.08
C ALA A 181 7.32 1.32 -17.23
N LEU A 182 8.06 1.82 -16.23
CA LEU A 182 8.68 3.14 -16.30
C LEU A 182 9.68 3.24 -17.45
N ASP A 183 10.51 2.20 -17.68
CA ASP A 183 11.41 2.14 -18.83
C ASP A 183 10.65 2.18 -20.17
N LEU A 184 9.54 1.44 -20.29
CA LEU A 184 8.68 1.47 -21.48
C LEU A 184 8.08 2.86 -21.74
N LEU A 185 7.82 3.62 -20.67
CA LEU A 185 7.33 5.01 -20.73
C LEU A 185 8.45 6.04 -20.95
N GLY A 186 9.70 5.62 -21.11
CA GLY A 186 10.84 6.54 -21.23
C GLY A 186 11.18 7.28 -19.92
N LEU A 187 10.68 6.78 -18.78
CA LEU A 187 10.93 7.34 -17.45
C LEU A 187 12.06 6.57 -16.73
N PRO A 188 12.76 7.17 -15.76
CA PRO A 188 13.89 6.54 -15.10
C PRO A 188 13.45 5.41 -14.14
N GLY A 189 13.22 4.20 -14.67
CA GLY A 189 12.91 2.99 -13.90
C GLY A 189 14.13 2.51 -13.08
N GLY A 190 15.28 2.47 -13.71
CA GLY A 190 16.54 2.00 -13.13
C GLY A 190 16.58 0.49 -12.87
N ALA A 191 17.74 -0.02 -12.47
CA ALA A 191 17.94 -1.44 -12.19
C ALA A 191 17.23 -1.89 -10.90
N VAL A 192 16.86 -3.17 -10.85
CA VAL A 192 16.46 -3.84 -9.62
C VAL A 192 17.69 -4.31 -8.84
N ARG A 193 17.56 -4.45 -7.52
CA ARG A 193 18.62 -5.00 -6.65
C ARG A 193 18.38 -6.48 -6.41
N LEU A 194 19.46 -7.26 -6.30
CA LEU A 194 19.37 -8.64 -5.84
C LEU A 194 18.63 -8.74 -4.49
N PRO A 195 17.82 -9.78 -4.28
CA PRO A 195 17.67 -11.01 -5.08
C PRO A 195 16.73 -10.90 -6.28
N LEU A 196 16.16 -9.72 -6.58
CA LEU A 196 15.32 -9.53 -7.76
C LEU A 196 16.16 -9.46 -9.02
N LEU A 197 15.62 -10.01 -10.11
CA LEU A 197 16.18 -9.89 -11.46
C LEU A 197 15.27 -8.98 -12.30
N ALA A 198 15.84 -8.36 -13.32
CA ALA A 198 15.06 -7.54 -14.26
C ALA A 198 14.00 -8.40 -14.99
N ALA A 199 12.91 -7.77 -15.40
CA ALA A 199 11.92 -8.42 -16.25
C ALA A 199 12.57 -8.92 -17.53
N THR A 200 12.22 -10.15 -17.95
CA THR A 200 12.63 -10.73 -19.22
C THR A 200 12.01 -10.00 -20.40
N ASP A 201 12.54 -10.18 -21.60
CA ASP A 201 11.98 -9.57 -22.82
C ASP A 201 10.54 -10.03 -23.07
N ALA A 202 10.20 -11.29 -22.76
CA ALA A 202 8.84 -11.80 -22.87
C ALA A 202 7.89 -11.13 -21.88
N GLU A 203 8.32 -10.92 -20.62
CA GLU A 203 7.54 -10.19 -19.61
C GLU A 203 7.36 -8.72 -19.99
N ARG A 204 8.40 -8.06 -20.51
CA ARG A 204 8.33 -6.67 -20.98
C ARG A 204 7.37 -6.54 -22.17
N HIS A 205 7.42 -7.47 -23.11
CA HIS A 205 6.51 -7.49 -24.27
C HIS A 205 5.05 -7.64 -23.80
N GLN A 206 4.77 -8.60 -22.95
CA GLN A 206 3.41 -8.78 -22.41
C GLN A 206 2.94 -7.57 -21.60
N LEU A 207 3.82 -6.99 -20.79
CA LEU A 207 3.52 -5.78 -20.04
C LEU A 207 3.15 -4.61 -20.96
N ALA A 208 3.85 -4.44 -22.09
CA ALA A 208 3.51 -3.40 -23.07
C ALA A 208 2.10 -3.58 -23.64
N LEU A 209 1.70 -4.83 -23.92
CA LEU A 209 0.34 -5.15 -24.37
C LEU A 209 -0.70 -4.84 -23.26
N ASP A 210 -0.43 -5.24 -22.01
CA ASP A 210 -1.32 -5.02 -20.88
C ASP A 210 -1.50 -3.50 -20.61
N LEU A 211 -0.41 -2.72 -20.64
CA LEU A 211 -0.44 -1.27 -20.47
C LEU A 211 -1.25 -0.59 -21.59
N THR A 212 -1.02 -0.99 -22.83
CA THR A 212 -1.76 -0.46 -24.00
C THR A 212 -3.25 -0.80 -23.89
N ALA A 213 -3.61 -2.01 -23.50
CA ALA A 213 -5.00 -2.44 -23.29
C ALA A 213 -5.68 -1.64 -22.18
N GLY A 214 -4.95 -1.23 -21.16
CA GLY A 214 -5.43 -0.34 -20.10
C GLY A 214 -5.37 1.15 -20.44
N GLY A 215 -5.11 1.51 -21.70
CA GLY A 215 -5.14 2.89 -22.19
C GLY A 215 -3.87 3.70 -21.91
N VAL A 216 -2.78 3.07 -21.50
CA VAL A 216 -1.47 3.73 -21.31
C VAL A 216 -0.81 3.90 -22.68
N LYS A 217 -0.35 5.12 -22.97
CA LYS A 217 0.41 5.42 -24.20
C LYS A 217 1.90 5.19 -23.93
N LEU A 218 2.49 4.28 -24.69
CA LEU A 218 3.91 3.95 -24.66
C LEU A 218 4.68 4.74 -25.72
#